data_97a920c12d278339f14b893e1c592ecf
#
_entry.id   97a920c12d278339f14b893e1c592ecf
#
_cell.length_a   1.000
_cell.length_b   1.000
_cell.length_c   1.000
_cell.angle_alpha   90.00
_cell.angle_beta   90.00
_cell.angle_gamma   90.00
#
_symmetry.space_group_name_H-M   'P 1'
#
loop_
_entity.id
_entity.type
_entity.pdbx_description
1 polymer ?
#
loop_
_entity_poly.entity_id
_entity_poly.type
_entity_poly.pdbx_seq_one_letter_code
_entity_poly.pdbx_strand_id
1 'polypeptide(L)'
;MNIQNIRTLLDTVAVPNTARTLGGEKAVRSVGQRSDGIHIALHFGFPVAHIAAALADAVQETLMPLTGDTHIHLSMDTEIGTHKVRPGVATIKGVKNIIAVASGKGGVGKSTTTANLAAAMARMGARVGVLDADLYGPSQPTMLGVHDRKPDQKNQKLIPVESSDGIQVMSIGFL
;
A
#
# COMPACT_ATOMS: atom_id res chain seq x y z
N MET A 1 -29.51 -1.05 -20.05
CA MET A 1 -28.07 -0.73 -20.11
C MET A 1 -27.28 -2.05 -20.17
N ASN A 2 -26.22 -2.14 -21.01
CA ASN A 2 -25.47 -3.40 -21.17
C ASN A 2 -24.24 -3.39 -20.25
N ILE A 3 -24.21 -4.28 -19.24
CA ILE A 3 -23.10 -4.43 -18.27
C ILE A 3 -21.77 -4.70 -18.97
N GLN A 4 -21.76 -5.41 -20.11
CA GLN A 4 -20.55 -5.69 -20.87
C GLN A 4 -19.92 -4.41 -21.43
N ASN A 5 -20.73 -3.46 -21.90
CA ASN A 5 -20.23 -2.17 -22.40
C ASN A 5 -19.60 -1.36 -21.27
N ILE A 6 -20.20 -1.39 -20.07
CA ILE A 6 -19.62 -0.73 -18.87
C ILE A 6 -18.27 -1.35 -18.56
N ARG A 7 -18.16 -2.67 -18.56
CA ARG A 7 -16.91 -3.36 -18.28
C ARG A 7 -15.82 -3.02 -19.29
N THR A 8 -16.15 -2.98 -20.58
CA THR A 8 -15.21 -2.61 -21.64
C THR A 8 -14.69 -1.19 -21.47
N LEU A 9 -15.55 -0.24 -21.10
CA LEU A 9 -15.11 1.14 -20.82
C LEU A 9 -14.27 1.23 -19.54
N LEU A 10 -14.63 0.53 -18.47
CA LEU A 10 -13.83 0.47 -17.25
C LEU A 10 -12.41 -0.01 -17.52
N ASP A 11 -12.23 -1.00 -18.39
CA ASP A 11 -10.91 -1.53 -18.74
C ASP A 11 -9.99 -0.46 -19.37
N THR A 12 -10.55 0.63 -19.93
CA THR A 12 -9.77 1.74 -20.50
C THR A 12 -9.40 2.82 -19.51
N VAL A 13 -10.04 2.86 -18.32
CA VAL A 13 -9.78 3.88 -17.30
C VAL A 13 -8.33 3.81 -16.83
N ALA A 14 -7.62 4.92 -16.91
CA ALA A 14 -6.25 5.03 -16.41
C ALA A 14 -6.21 4.96 -14.88
N VAL A 15 -5.28 4.19 -14.33
CA VAL A 15 -5.01 4.17 -12.89
C VAL A 15 -4.09 5.33 -12.55
N PRO A 16 -4.53 6.33 -11.75
CA PRO A 16 -3.74 7.52 -11.44
C PRO A 16 -2.33 7.18 -10.93
N ASN A 17 -1.36 8.00 -11.30
CA ASN A 17 0.06 7.83 -10.96
C ASN A 17 0.72 6.54 -11.46
N THR A 18 0.10 5.86 -12.41
CA THR A 18 0.67 4.68 -13.07
C THR A 18 0.59 4.81 -14.60
N ALA A 19 1.34 3.98 -15.32
CA ALA A 19 1.21 3.89 -16.78
C ALA A 19 0.22 2.79 -17.21
N ARG A 20 -0.71 2.39 -16.33
CA ARG A 20 -1.60 1.26 -16.52
C ARG A 20 -3.06 1.67 -16.48
N THR A 21 -3.93 0.81 -17.01
CA THR A 21 -5.39 0.94 -16.93
C THR A 21 -5.99 -0.09 -15.99
N LEU A 22 -7.27 0.07 -15.63
CA LEU A 22 -8.00 -0.92 -14.83
C LEU A 22 -7.99 -2.31 -15.49
N GLY A 23 -8.12 -2.38 -16.81
CA GLY A 23 -8.01 -3.64 -17.57
C GLY A 23 -6.60 -4.22 -17.51
N GLY A 24 -5.55 -3.39 -17.66
CA GLY A 24 -4.15 -3.80 -17.53
C GLY A 24 -3.80 -4.36 -16.16
N GLU A 25 -4.37 -3.80 -15.09
CA GLU A 25 -4.26 -4.31 -13.72
C GLU A 25 -5.21 -5.49 -13.41
N LYS A 26 -6.15 -5.80 -14.30
CA LYS A 26 -7.26 -6.74 -14.04
C LYS A 26 -8.04 -6.37 -12.77
N ALA A 27 -8.18 -5.07 -12.54
CA ALA A 27 -8.72 -4.53 -11.30
C ALA A 27 -10.25 -4.69 -11.19
N VAL A 28 -10.98 -4.80 -12.29
CA VAL A 28 -12.45 -4.90 -12.29
C VAL A 28 -12.88 -6.29 -11.83
N ARG A 29 -13.30 -6.41 -10.57
CA ARG A 29 -13.76 -7.66 -9.98
C ARG A 29 -15.20 -7.98 -10.32
N SER A 30 -16.10 -7.01 -10.16
CA SER A 30 -17.50 -7.16 -10.50
C SER A 30 -18.13 -5.84 -10.95
N VAL A 31 -19.13 -5.96 -11.81
CA VAL A 31 -20.03 -4.88 -12.22
C VAL A 31 -21.44 -5.42 -12.13
N GLY A 32 -22.33 -4.72 -11.45
CA GLY A 32 -23.73 -5.11 -11.30
C GLY A 32 -24.65 -3.90 -11.31
N GLN A 33 -25.88 -4.09 -11.76
CA GLN A 33 -26.92 -3.10 -11.69
C GLN A 33 -27.91 -3.49 -10.58
N ARG A 34 -28.28 -2.54 -9.73
CA ARG A 34 -29.28 -2.70 -8.66
C ARG A 34 -30.30 -1.59 -8.76
N SER A 35 -31.31 -1.61 -7.89
CA SER A 35 -32.37 -0.60 -7.82
C SER A 35 -31.87 0.80 -7.48
N ASP A 36 -30.74 0.90 -6.76
CA ASP A 36 -30.09 2.12 -6.28
C ASP A 36 -28.95 2.61 -7.18
N GLY A 37 -28.60 1.88 -8.25
CA GLY A 37 -27.57 2.30 -9.17
C GLY A 37 -26.68 1.18 -9.72
N ILE A 38 -25.49 1.56 -10.18
CA ILE A 38 -24.48 0.66 -10.70
C ILE A 38 -23.44 0.41 -9.60
N HIS A 39 -23.22 -0.85 -9.26
CA HIS A 39 -22.25 -1.28 -8.28
C HIS A 39 -21.01 -1.83 -8.96
N ILE A 40 -19.85 -1.19 -8.70
CA ILE A 40 -18.55 -1.57 -9.25
C ILE A 40 -17.62 -1.91 -8.10
N ALA A 41 -17.05 -3.11 -8.13
CA ALA A 41 -15.99 -3.51 -7.20
C ALA A 41 -14.66 -3.61 -7.93
N LEU A 42 -13.70 -2.82 -7.45
CA LEU A 42 -12.31 -2.85 -7.91
C LEU A 42 -11.42 -3.50 -6.86
N HIS A 43 -10.43 -4.25 -7.33
CA HIS A 43 -9.47 -4.97 -6.49
C HIS A 43 -8.05 -4.73 -6.98
N PHE A 44 -7.14 -4.37 -6.07
CA PHE A 44 -5.76 -4.03 -6.40
C PHE A 44 -4.75 -4.82 -5.59
N GLY A 45 -3.64 -5.19 -6.22
CA GLY A 45 -2.48 -5.82 -5.57
C GLY A 45 -1.55 -4.82 -4.86
N PHE A 46 -1.92 -3.55 -4.78
CA PHE A 46 -1.14 -2.47 -4.16
C PHE A 46 -2.08 -1.47 -3.45
N PRO A 47 -1.57 -0.66 -2.50
CA PRO A 47 -2.38 0.31 -1.77
C PRO A 47 -2.92 1.40 -2.69
N VAL A 48 -4.22 1.69 -2.62
CA VAL A 48 -4.92 2.65 -3.49
C VAL A 48 -5.55 3.83 -2.75
N ALA A 49 -5.41 3.91 -1.44
CA ALA A 49 -6.05 4.97 -0.64
C ALA A 49 -5.72 6.38 -1.14
N HIS A 50 -4.47 6.59 -1.57
CA HIS A 50 -3.97 7.87 -2.05
C HIS A 50 -4.48 8.29 -3.45
N ILE A 51 -5.04 7.36 -4.22
CA ILE A 51 -5.60 7.62 -5.56
C ILE A 51 -7.12 7.42 -5.63
N ALA A 52 -7.75 7.03 -4.53
CA ALA A 52 -9.15 6.59 -4.53
C ALA A 52 -10.11 7.67 -5.06
N ALA A 53 -9.94 8.93 -4.66
CA ALA A 53 -10.78 10.04 -5.13
C ALA A 53 -10.59 10.27 -6.64
N ALA A 54 -9.35 10.44 -7.08
CA ALA A 54 -9.06 10.68 -8.50
C ALA A 54 -9.49 9.51 -9.40
N LEU A 55 -9.41 8.28 -8.89
CA LEU A 55 -9.89 7.11 -9.62
C LEU A 55 -11.42 7.07 -9.70
N ALA A 56 -12.11 7.47 -8.62
CA ALA A 56 -13.56 7.56 -8.62
C ALA A 56 -14.06 8.58 -9.65
N ASP A 57 -13.43 9.75 -9.70
CA ASP A 57 -13.73 10.80 -10.67
C ASP A 57 -13.53 10.30 -12.10
N ALA A 58 -12.39 9.65 -12.38
CA ALA A 58 -12.08 9.09 -13.70
C ALA A 58 -13.07 8.00 -14.14
N VAL A 59 -13.50 7.14 -13.22
CA VAL A 59 -14.54 6.12 -13.47
C VAL A 59 -15.87 6.79 -13.81
N GLN A 60 -16.27 7.79 -13.04
CA GLN A 60 -17.53 8.51 -13.27
C GLN A 60 -17.53 9.23 -14.61
N GLU A 61 -16.48 9.97 -14.94
CA GLU A 61 -16.33 10.66 -16.24
C GLU A 61 -16.38 9.68 -17.42
N THR A 62 -15.66 8.56 -17.31
CA THR A 62 -15.60 7.56 -18.37
C THR A 62 -16.95 6.88 -18.62
N LEU A 63 -17.74 6.65 -17.57
CA LEU A 63 -19.02 5.96 -17.66
C LEU A 63 -20.20 6.88 -17.95
N MET A 64 -20.08 8.19 -17.70
CA MET A 64 -21.15 9.18 -17.87
C MET A 64 -21.90 9.08 -19.22
N PRO A 65 -21.23 8.84 -20.39
CA PRO A 65 -21.93 8.70 -21.66
C PRO A 65 -22.89 7.51 -21.74
N LEU A 66 -22.66 6.46 -20.92
CA LEU A 66 -23.52 5.27 -20.86
C LEU A 66 -24.52 5.29 -19.73
N THR A 67 -24.18 5.95 -18.63
CA THR A 67 -24.93 5.87 -17.37
C THR A 67 -25.82 7.09 -17.12
N GLY A 68 -25.49 8.23 -17.78
CA GLY A 68 -26.15 9.50 -17.50
C GLY A 68 -26.10 9.82 -16.00
N ASP A 69 -27.23 10.22 -15.42
CA ASP A 69 -27.34 10.56 -14.00
C ASP A 69 -27.48 9.34 -13.06
N THR A 70 -27.29 8.12 -13.58
CA THR A 70 -27.38 6.91 -12.75
C THR A 70 -26.25 6.91 -11.72
N HIS A 71 -26.60 6.72 -10.44
CA HIS A 71 -25.62 6.71 -9.36
C HIS A 71 -24.65 5.52 -9.47
N ILE A 72 -23.35 5.78 -9.28
CA ILE A 72 -22.29 4.76 -9.30
C ILE A 72 -21.78 4.54 -7.89
N HIS A 73 -21.96 3.33 -7.37
CA HIS A 73 -21.40 2.85 -6.11
C HIS A 73 -20.07 2.17 -6.41
N LEU A 74 -18.96 2.84 -6.13
CA LEU A 74 -17.62 2.31 -6.35
C LEU A 74 -17.02 1.82 -5.03
N SER A 75 -16.67 0.55 -4.97
CA SER A 75 -15.89 -0.03 -3.87
C SER A 75 -14.50 -0.41 -4.35
N MET A 76 -13.49 -0.13 -3.52
CA MET A 76 -12.10 -0.44 -3.80
C MET A 76 -11.51 -1.21 -2.63
N ASP A 77 -10.90 -2.35 -2.89
CA ASP A 77 -10.18 -3.13 -1.90
C ASP A 77 -8.74 -3.39 -2.34
N THR A 78 -7.89 -3.68 -1.37
CA THR A 78 -6.47 -3.95 -1.60
C THR A 78 -6.08 -5.26 -0.96
N GLU A 79 -5.52 -6.17 -1.73
CA GLU A 79 -4.92 -7.40 -1.23
C GLU A 79 -3.48 -7.53 -1.72
N ILE A 80 -2.55 -7.10 -0.86
CA ILE A 80 -1.12 -7.22 -1.16
C ILE A 80 -0.73 -8.70 -1.09
N GLY A 81 -0.25 -9.23 -2.21
CA GLY A 81 0.23 -10.60 -2.29
C GLY A 81 1.44 -10.85 -1.38
N THR A 82 1.57 -12.06 -0.86
CA THR A 82 2.73 -12.48 -0.07
C THR A 82 3.82 -12.96 -1.00
N HIS A 83 5.05 -12.45 -0.81
CA HIS A 83 6.21 -12.96 -1.54
C HIS A 83 6.49 -14.42 -1.16
N LYS A 84 6.68 -15.26 -2.19
CA LYS A 84 7.05 -16.66 -1.97
C LYS A 84 8.49 -16.73 -1.47
N VAL A 85 8.69 -17.20 -0.25
CA VAL A 85 10.02 -17.51 0.29
C VAL A 85 10.51 -18.86 -0.20
N ARG A 86 11.83 -19.05 -0.19
CA ARG A 86 12.42 -20.36 -0.55
C ARG A 86 11.95 -21.44 0.43
N PRO A 87 11.78 -22.71 -0.04
CA PRO A 87 11.47 -23.81 0.85
C PRO A 87 12.45 -23.88 2.02
N GLY A 88 11.94 -24.10 3.23
CA GLY A 88 12.76 -24.16 4.46
C GLY A 88 13.01 -22.83 5.16
N VAL A 89 12.60 -21.69 4.59
CA VAL A 89 12.69 -20.39 5.25
C VAL A 89 11.38 -20.09 5.99
N ALA A 90 11.47 -19.85 7.29
CA ALA A 90 10.31 -19.48 8.10
C ALA A 90 9.83 -18.06 7.75
N THR A 91 8.53 -17.91 7.56
CA THR A 91 7.91 -16.59 7.37
C THR A 91 7.64 -15.92 8.71
N ILE A 92 7.75 -14.61 8.75
CA ILE A 92 7.36 -13.83 9.92
C ILE A 92 5.84 -13.65 9.89
N LYS A 93 5.15 -14.16 10.91
CA LYS A 93 3.69 -14.07 11.00
C LYS A 93 3.22 -12.62 10.91
N GLY A 94 2.31 -12.34 9.98
CA GLY A 94 1.75 -11.00 9.76
C GLY A 94 2.57 -10.11 8.83
N VAL A 95 3.76 -10.53 8.39
CA VAL A 95 4.58 -9.83 7.39
C VAL A 95 4.42 -10.52 6.04
N LYS A 96 3.86 -9.80 5.07
CA LYS A 96 3.63 -10.32 3.72
C LYS A 96 4.87 -10.21 2.84
N ASN A 97 5.61 -9.11 2.95
CA ASN A 97 6.79 -8.83 2.15
C ASN A 97 7.89 -8.20 2.99
N ILE A 98 9.13 -8.55 2.70
CA ILE A 98 10.33 -7.97 3.32
C ILE A 98 11.19 -7.37 2.20
N ILE A 99 11.52 -6.09 2.35
CA ILE A 99 12.42 -5.37 1.45
C ILE A 99 13.72 -5.11 2.20
N ALA A 100 14.83 -5.65 1.71
CA ALA A 100 16.15 -5.40 2.26
C ALA A 100 16.84 -4.27 1.49
N VAL A 101 17.24 -3.21 2.20
CA VAL A 101 18.04 -2.11 1.64
C VAL A 101 19.45 -2.23 2.20
N ALA A 102 20.38 -2.61 1.37
CA ALA A 102 21.77 -2.89 1.76
C ALA A 102 22.79 -2.26 0.81
N SER A 103 24.01 -2.02 1.31
CA SER A 103 25.14 -1.57 0.51
C SER A 103 26.45 -2.00 1.16
N GLY A 104 27.41 -2.39 0.35
CA GLY A 104 28.80 -2.67 0.79
C GLY A 104 29.62 -1.42 1.07
N LYS A 105 29.11 -0.20 0.80
CA LYS A 105 29.82 1.07 1.00
C LYS A 105 29.06 1.95 2.00
N GLY A 106 29.79 2.56 2.94
CA GLY A 106 29.22 3.55 3.85
C GLY A 106 28.87 4.88 3.16
N GLY A 107 27.92 5.64 3.72
CA GLY A 107 27.60 7.00 3.27
C GLY A 107 26.84 7.10 1.95
N VAL A 108 26.32 6.01 1.37
CA VAL A 108 25.59 6.01 0.08
C VAL A 108 24.09 6.25 0.21
N GLY A 109 23.58 6.55 1.39
CA GLY A 109 22.18 6.89 1.60
C GLY A 109 21.23 5.70 1.88
N LYS A 110 21.72 4.53 2.32
CA LYS A 110 20.87 3.37 2.70
C LYS A 110 19.74 3.78 3.64
N SER A 111 20.10 4.40 4.76
CA SER A 111 19.14 4.80 5.79
C SER A 111 18.12 5.81 5.25
N THR A 112 18.58 6.80 4.47
CA THR A 112 17.72 7.80 3.82
C THR A 112 16.74 7.13 2.85
N THR A 113 17.23 6.21 2.02
CA THR A 113 16.38 5.44 1.09
C THR A 113 15.35 4.62 1.85
N THR A 114 15.75 3.95 2.93
CA THR A 114 14.85 3.13 3.75
C THR A 114 13.74 3.98 4.38
N ALA A 115 14.08 5.09 5.03
CA ALA A 115 13.11 5.96 5.68
C ALA A 115 12.13 6.57 4.67
N ASN A 116 12.61 7.06 3.52
CA ASN A 116 11.76 7.64 2.48
C ASN A 116 10.85 6.59 1.82
N LEU A 117 11.37 5.39 1.56
CA LEU A 117 10.56 4.30 1.01
C LEU A 117 9.46 3.89 1.99
N ALA A 118 9.80 3.74 3.28
CA ALA A 118 8.83 3.42 4.32
C ALA A 118 7.74 4.49 4.43
N ALA A 119 8.11 5.78 4.46
CA ALA A 119 7.17 6.90 4.51
C ALA A 119 6.27 6.95 3.26
N ALA A 120 6.85 6.76 2.07
CA ALA A 120 6.06 6.72 0.83
C ALA A 120 5.03 5.59 0.85
N MET A 121 5.43 4.38 1.24
CA MET A 121 4.52 3.23 1.33
C MET A 121 3.43 3.44 2.38
N ALA A 122 3.76 4.01 3.55
CA ALA A 122 2.77 4.34 4.58
C ALA A 122 1.74 5.36 4.07
N ARG A 123 2.17 6.42 3.38
CA ARG A 123 1.29 7.42 2.76
C ARG A 123 0.39 6.83 1.68
N MET A 124 0.83 5.79 0.99
CA MET A 124 0.00 5.06 0.04
C MET A 124 -1.07 4.18 0.72
N GLY A 125 -1.01 4.02 2.04
CA GLY A 125 -1.95 3.22 2.83
C GLY A 125 -1.45 1.80 3.16
N ALA A 126 -0.16 1.50 2.95
CA ALA A 126 0.42 0.24 3.40
C ALA A 126 0.70 0.27 4.91
N ARG A 127 0.58 -0.90 5.56
CA ARG A 127 1.10 -1.10 6.92
C ARG A 127 2.59 -1.42 6.84
N VAL A 128 3.43 -0.53 7.36
CA VAL A 128 4.88 -0.59 7.21
C VAL A 128 5.55 -0.74 8.56
N GLY A 129 6.55 -1.63 8.61
CA GLY A 129 7.51 -1.70 9.71
C GLY A 129 8.93 -1.51 9.18
N VAL A 130 9.77 -0.85 9.96
CA VAL A 130 11.20 -0.67 9.71
C VAL A 130 11.99 -1.36 10.80
N LEU A 131 12.86 -2.30 10.42
CA LEU A 131 13.87 -2.88 11.29
C LEU A 131 15.22 -2.26 10.94
N ASP A 132 15.78 -1.48 11.85
CA ASP A 132 17.14 -0.96 11.74
C ASP A 132 18.13 -2.07 12.12
N ALA A 133 18.79 -2.62 11.13
CA ALA A 133 19.77 -3.68 11.28
C ALA A 133 21.22 -3.16 11.28
N ASP A 134 21.45 -1.84 11.31
CA ASP A 134 22.75 -1.23 11.47
C ASP A 134 23.12 -1.15 12.95
N LEU A 135 23.87 -2.14 13.44
CA LEU A 135 24.21 -2.26 14.85
C LEU A 135 25.26 -1.21 15.30
N TYR A 136 26.07 -0.70 14.40
CA TYR A 136 27.15 0.25 14.72
C TYR A 136 26.72 1.71 14.62
N GLY A 137 25.73 2.01 13.77
CA GLY A 137 25.26 3.36 13.54
C GLY A 137 23.74 3.41 13.32
N PRO A 138 22.93 2.99 14.31
CA PRO A 138 21.49 2.97 14.16
C PRO A 138 20.97 4.39 13.91
N SER A 139 20.27 4.59 12.82
CA SER A 139 19.84 5.91 12.36
C SER A 139 18.34 6.04 12.12
N GLN A 140 17.63 4.94 11.99
CA GLN A 140 16.19 4.96 11.69
C GLN A 140 15.35 5.64 12.80
N PRO A 141 15.64 5.49 14.10
CA PRO A 141 14.91 6.21 15.14
C PRO A 141 14.96 7.74 14.97
N THR A 142 16.15 8.27 14.63
CA THR A 142 16.31 9.70 14.38
C THR A 142 15.61 10.13 13.10
N MET A 143 15.76 9.38 12.02
CA MET A 143 15.19 9.72 10.72
C MET A 143 13.66 9.66 10.70
N LEU A 144 13.06 8.80 11.52
CA LEU A 144 11.61 8.64 11.64
C LEU A 144 11.02 9.39 12.85
N GLY A 145 11.83 10.24 13.52
CA GLY A 145 11.36 11.13 14.58
C GLY A 145 10.92 10.43 15.88
N VAL A 146 11.57 9.30 16.21
CA VAL A 146 11.22 8.49 17.40
C VAL A 146 12.43 8.15 18.29
N HIS A 147 13.53 8.91 18.16
CA HIS A 147 14.80 8.65 18.87
C HIS A 147 14.72 8.80 20.38
N ASP A 148 13.76 9.58 20.87
CA ASP A 148 13.50 9.86 22.28
C ASP A 148 12.50 8.88 22.92
N ARG A 149 12.02 7.90 22.16
CA ARG A 149 11.03 6.92 22.60
C ARG A 149 11.68 5.56 22.84
N LYS A 150 11.01 4.73 23.63
CA LYS A 150 11.45 3.35 23.91
C LYS A 150 10.34 2.36 23.58
N PRO A 151 10.70 1.15 23.12
CA PRO A 151 9.75 0.07 22.91
C PRO A 151 9.09 -0.35 24.24
N ASP A 152 7.79 -0.53 24.23
CA ASP A 152 7.08 -1.17 25.33
C ASP A 152 7.35 -2.68 25.33
N GLN A 153 7.06 -3.33 26.46
CA GLN A 153 7.14 -4.78 26.58
C GLN A 153 5.79 -5.38 26.95
N LYS A 154 5.36 -6.38 26.19
CA LYS A 154 4.15 -7.17 26.48
C LYS A 154 4.41 -8.64 26.20
N ASN A 155 4.04 -9.51 27.15
CA ASN A 155 4.21 -10.96 27.03
C ASN A 155 5.64 -11.37 26.61
N GLN A 156 6.65 -10.79 27.22
CA GLN A 156 8.08 -11.00 26.95
C GLN A 156 8.50 -10.65 25.51
N LYS A 157 7.73 -9.82 24.82
CA LYS A 157 8.04 -9.32 23.48
C LYS A 157 8.11 -7.80 23.50
N LEU A 158 9.07 -7.24 22.77
CA LEU A 158 9.13 -5.82 22.55
C LEU A 158 8.05 -5.40 21.52
N ILE A 159 7.38 -4.31 21.83
CA ILE A 159 6.41 -3.69 20.93
C ILE A 159 7.13 -2.57 20.19
N PRO A 160 7.17 -2.58 18.85
CA PRO A 160 7.80 -1.52 18.08
C PRO A 160 7.26 -0.14 18.43
N VAL A 161 8.13 0.86 18.34
CA VAL A 161 7.74 2.27 18.49
C VAL A 161 7.04 2.71 17.21
N GLU A 162 5.92 3.41 17.32
CA GLU A 162 5.18 3.92 16.16
C GLU A 162 5.54 5.37 15.89
N SER A 163 5.91 5.69 14.66
CA SER A 163 6.16 7.08 14.20
C SER A 163 4.87 7.84 13.97
N SER A 164 4.96 9.16 13.76
CA SER A 164 3.82 10.02 13.40
C SER A 164 3.10 9.59 12.11
N ASP A 165 3.81 8.94 11.19
CA ASP A 165 3.25 8.42 9.95
C ASP A 165 2.70 6.97 10.08
N GLY A 166 2.57 6.44 11.31
CA GLY A 166 2.07 5.09 11.58
C GLY A 166 3.05 3.97 11.21
N ILE A 167 4.35 4.30 11.03
CA ILE A 167 5.39 3.31 10.74
C ILE A 167 5.86 2.69 12.05
N GLN A 168 5.85 1.36 12.14
CA GLN A 168 6.41 0.64 13.28
C GLN A 168 7.92 0.53 13.16
N VAL A 169 8.65 1.02 14.14
CA VAL A 169 10.11 1.09 14.12
C VAL A 169 10.70 0.23 15.24
N MET A 170 11.66 -0.61 14.89
CA MET A 170 12.48 -1.35 15.83
C MET A 170 13.95 -1.14 15.48
N SER A 171 14.77 -0.81 16.48
CA SER A 171 16.21 -0.55 16.34
C SER A 171 16.94 -0.91 17.63
N ILE A 172 18.19 -1.33 17.50
CA ILE A 172 19.09 -1.45 18.65
C ILE A 172 19.33 -0.08 19.31
N GLY A 173 19.15 1.02 18.57
CA GLY A 173 19.27 2.38 19.11
C GLY A 173 18.24 2.77 20.16
N PHE A 174 17.26 1.92 20.44
CA PHE A 174 16.30 2.09 21.53
C PHE A 174 16.74 1.43 22.84
N LEU A 175 17.70 0.51 22.80
CA LEU A 175 18.16 -0.32 23.92
C LEU A 175 19.43 0.26 24.51
#